data_1d0e9f5967765a7fae62952f38489ffb
#
_entry.id   1d0e9f5967765a7fae62952f38489ffb
#
_cell.length_a   1.000
_cell.length_b   1.000
_cell.length_c   1.000
_cell.angle_alpha   90.00
_cell.angle_beta   90.00
_cell.angle_gamma   90.00
#
_symmetry.space_group_name_H-M   'P 1'
#
loop_
_entity.id
_entity.type
_entity.pdbx_description
1 polymer ?
#
loop_
_entity_poly.entity_id
_entity_poly.type
_entity_poly.pdbx_seq_one_letter_code
_entity_poly.pdbx_strand_id
1 'polypeptide(L)'
;MTLTLKSLAGAAALAVLATAGSAQEVTLRFQHFVSPLSANPTYFMGPWAQKVEKDSGGRIKIELFPMMQLGGKAPDQYDLIRDGAIEGGWVIPGYQPGRFPQAEALELPFMVTKSAEEASKAAWVYTQKHLMDDFADVHVIAAHMHGPGIVHKKGPALKTVEDFKGLKLRAPSRPATLLLDKLGAVPIGLPVPAFPEALAKGVLDGGVITWEMSPSLKLNELTDSHTDVAGDKSLYNLYFIWAMNKAKYDALPDDLKAVIDANSGFHTSALAGRAHDTGDLEGRDLMAADGNEIATLSEAETDRIKTLGEEVTAGWITEMSARGLDAEALVSDVRAAVQVTRDAE
;
A
#
# COMPACT_ATOMS: atom_id res chain seq x y z
N MET A 1 86.40 31.01 -23.06
CA MET A 1 85.10 31.74 -22.88
C MET A 1 83.98 30.71 -22.99
N THR A 2 83.50 30.22 -21.90
CA THR A 2 82.51 29.19 -21.85
C THR A 2 81.31 29.77 -21.12
N LEU A 3 80.18 29.91 -21.84
CA LEU A 3 78.87 30.28 -21.31
C LEU A 3 78.10 29.03 -20.86
N THR A 4 77.82 28.96 -19.64
CA THR A 4 76.88 27.91 -19.06
C THR A 4 75.46 28.40 -19.08
N LEU A 5 74.58 27.77 -19.84
CA LEU A 5 73.12 27.94 -19.78
C LEU A 5 72.58 27.14 -18.61
N LYS A 6 71.94 27.81 -17.65
CA LYS A 6 71.13 27.16 -16.59
C LYS A 6 69.71 27.00 -17.12
N SER A 7 69.27 25.77 -17.33
CA SER A 7 67.86 25.42 -17.63
C SER A 7 67.07 25.33 -16.31
N LEU A 8 66.06 26.24 -16.16
CA LEU A 8 65.00 26.11 -15.13
C LEU A 8 63.97 25.08 -15.65
N ALA A 9 63.91 23.94 -14.98
CA ALA A 9 62.78 23.01 -15.14
C ALA A 9 61.68 23.39 -14.16
N GLY A 10 60.60 23.98 -14.71
CA GLY A 10 59.34 24.22 -13.95
C GLY A 10 58.54 22.96 -13.89
N ALA A 11 58.44 22.36 -12.71
CA ALA A 11 57.53 21.25 -12.43
C ALA A 11 56.09 21.81 -12.22
N ALA A 12 55.25 21.71 -13.24
CA ALA A 12 53.83 21.94 -13.10
C ALA A 12 53.18 20.71 -12.46
N ALA A 13 52.90 20.78 -11.16
CA ALA A 13 52.08 19.76 -10.49
C ALA A 13 50.62 19.92 -10.93
N LEU A 14 50.18 19.08 -11.84
CA LEU A 14 48.75 18.89 -12.10
C LEU A 14 48.12 18.18 -10.88
N ALA A 15 47.46 18.95 -10.05
CA ALA A 15 46.52 18.39 -9.05
C ALA A 15 45.30 17.87 -9.81
N VAL A 16 45.31 16.59 -10.15
CA VAL A 16 44.10 15.89 -10.57
C VAL A 16 43.21 15.79 -9.33
N LEU A 17 42.25 16.68 -9.24
CA LEU A 17 41.10 16.50 -8.35
C LEU A 17 40.31 15.28 -8.86
N ALA A 18 40.67 14.08 -8.39
CA ALA A 18 39.84 12.94 -8.53
C ALA A 18 38.54 13.27 -7.77
N THR A 19 37.50 13.66 -8.50
CA THR A 19 36.13 13.55 -8.00
C THR A 19 35.95 12.08 -7.73
N ALA A 20 36.11 11.67 -6.45
CA ALA A 20 35.73 10.36 -5.99
C ALA A 20 34.22 10.27 -6.23
N GLY A 21 33.83 9.78 -7.40
CA GLY A 21 32.49 9.28 -7.63
C GLY A 21 32.26 8.28 -6.53
N SER A 22 31.27 8.54 -5.68
CA SER A 22 30.93 7.63 -4.59
C SER A 22 30.62 6.28 -5.24
N ALA A 23 31.48 5.30 -5.02
CA ALA A 23 31.22 3.96 -5.52
C ALA A 23 29.97 3.43 -4.82
N GLN A 24 29.09 2.79 -5.57
CA GLN A 24 27.92 2.10 -5.00
C GLN A 24 28.40 1.12 -3.92
N GLU A 25 27.89 1.27 -2.70
CA GLU A 25 28.27 0.43 -1.55
C GLU A 25 27.25 -0.67 -1.28
N VAL A 26 25.96 -0.35 -1.50
CA VAL A 26 24.86 -1.24 -1.14
C VAL A 26 23.85 -1.28 -2.28
N THR A 27 23.47 -2.50 -2.69
CA THR A 27 22.29 -2.73 -3.52
C THR A 27 21.21 -3.39 -2.68
N LEU A 28 20.00 -2.82 -2.68
CA LEU A 28 18.85 -3.33 -1.97
C LEU A 28 17.77 -3.71 -3.00
N ARG A 29 17.38 -4.99 -3.00
CA ARG A 29 16.34 -5.53 -3.89
C ARG A 29 15.01 -5.44 -3.18
N PHE A 30 14.12 -4.63 -3.74
CA PHE A 30 12.77 -4.44 -3.23
C PHE A 30 11.76 -5.06 -4.18
N GLN A 31 10.89 -5.91 -3.66
CA GLN A 31 9.90 -6.62 -4.45
C GLN A 31 8.49 -6.13 -4.18
N HIS A 32 7.65 -6.15 -5.23
CA HIS A 32 6.22 -5.96 -5.11
C HIS A 32 5.44 -6.91 -6.03
N PHE A 33 4.13 -7.08 -5.78
CA PHE A 33 3.30 -8.09 -6.42
C PHE A 33 2.41 -7.55 -7.56
N VAL A 34 2.51 -6.27 -7.89
CA VAL A 34 1.69 -5.61 -8.94
C VAL A 34 2.50 -5.32 -10.19
N SER A 35 1.81 -4.92 -11.27
CA SER A 35 2.45 -4.45 -12.51
C SER A 35 3.36 -3.25 -12.24
N PRO A 36 4.50 -3.12 -12.92
CA PRO A 36 5.35 -1.93 -12.81
C PRO A 36 4.67 -0.65 -13.30
N LEU A 37 3.56 -0.78 -14.04
CA LEU A 37 2.74 0.34 -14.54
C LEU A 37 1.59 0.73 -13.60
N SER A 38 1.43 0.04 -12.47
CA SER A 38 0.44 0.43 -11.46
C SER A 38 0.84 1.73 -10.77
N ALA A 39 -0.12 2.42 -10.16
CA ALA A 39 0.08 3.75 -9.58
C ALA A 39 1.19 3.78 -8.51
N ASN A 40 1.21 2.81 -7.59
CA ASN A 40 2.22 2.79 -6.52
C ASN A 40 3.65 2.62 -7.02
N PRO A 41 3.99 1.66 -7.90
CA PRO A 41 5.31 1.61 -8.52
C PRO A 41 5.68 2.90 -9.26
N THR A 42 4.72 3.50 -9.97
CA THR A 42 4.94 4.69 -10.81
C THR A 42 5.12 5.97 -9.98
N TYR A 43 4.24 6.21 -9.00
CA TYR A 43 4.16 7.49 -8.31
C TYR A 43 4.75 7.48 -6.90
N PHE A 44 5.03 6.30 -6.33
CA PHE A 44 5.64 6.16 -5.02
C PHE A 44 6.96 5.39 -5.05
N MET A 45 6.96 4.09 -5.39
CA MET A 45 8.13 3.22 -5.19
C MET A 45 9.33 3.65 -6.06
N GLY A 46 9.10 3.96 -7.34
CA GLY A 46 10.13 4.45 -8.25
C GLY A 46 10.72 5.79 -7.81
N PRO A 47 9.91 6.84 -7.59
CA PRO A 47 10.37 8.12 -7.06
C PRO A 47 11.07 8.01 -5.70
N TRP A 48 10.57 7.16 -4.79
CA TRP A 48 11.21 6.91 -3.50
C TRP A 48 12.62 6.28 -3.70
N ALA A 49 12.73 5.26 -4.53
CA ALA A 49 14.00 4.59 -4.83
C ALA A 49 15.03 5.58 -5.41
N GLN A 50 14.62 6.40 -6.38
CA GLN A 50 15.47 7.43 -6.98
C GLN A 50 15.90 8.50 -5.95
N LYS A 51 15.00 8.86 -5.03
CA LYS A 51 15.31 9.83 -3.98
C LYS A 51 16.34 9.27 -3.01
N VAL A 52 16.20 8.03 -2.55
CA VAL A 52 17.17 7.36 -1.68
C VAL A 52 18.54 7.26 -2.37
N GLU A 53 18.59 6.87 -3.64
CA GLU A 53 19.82 6.82 -4.42
C GLU A 53 20.49 8.20 -4.50
N LYS A 54 19.71 9.24 -4.82
CA LYS A 54 20.20 10.62 -4.88
C LYS A 54 20.70 11.13 -3.52
N ASP A 55 19.92 10.93 -2.45
CA ASP A 55 20.24 11.44 -1.12
C ASP A 55 21.45 10.73 -0.50
N SER A 56 21.71 9.47 -0.88
CA SER A 56 22.91 8.72 -0.52
C SER A 56 24.14 9.08 -1.34
N GLY A 57 24.01 9.98 -2.33
CA GLY A 57 25.08 10.27 -3.29
C GLY A 57 25.41 9.07 -4.20
N GLY A 58 24.46 8.20 -4.47
CA GLY A 58 24.63 6.99 -5.29
C GLY A 58 25.22 5.80 -4.52
N ARG A 59 25.44 5.88 -3.21
CA ARG A 59 25.97 4.80 -2.38
C ARG A 59 24.95 3.70 -2.12
N ILE A 60 23.65 4.03 -2.01
CA ILE A 60 22.55 3.07 -1.96
C ILE A 60 21.91 3.02 -3.35
N LYS A 61 21.80 1.81 -3.91
CA LYS A 61 20.99 1.53 -5.08
C LYS A 61 19.78 0.70 -4.69
N ILE A 62 18.58 1.14 -5.06
CA ILE A 62 17.33 0.38 -4.88
C ILE A 62 16.94 -0.22 -6.24
N GLU A 63 16.83 -1.54 -6.30
CA GLU A 63 16.34 -2.27 -7.46
C GLU A 63 14.94 -2.77 -7.19
N LEU A 64 13.97 -2.35 -8.02
CA LEU A 64 12.56 -2.74 -7.89
C LEU A 64 12.27 -3.97 -8.74
N PHE A 65 11.69 -5.00 -8.13
CA PHE A 65 11.31 -6.26 -8.76
C PHE A 65 9.78 -6.41 -8.73
N PRO A 66 9.09 -6.15 -9.85
CA PRO A 66 7.63 -6.25 -9.92
C PRO A 66 7.16 -7.70 -10.03
N MET A 67 5.84 -7.91 -9.77
CA MET A 67 5.13 -9.16 -10.05
C MET A 67 5.80 -10.40 -9.44
N MET A 68 6.37 -10.26 -8.24
CA MET A 68 7.05 -11.35 -7.51
C MET A 68 8.21 -12.00 -8.28
N GLN A 69 8.97 -11.23 -9.05
CA GLN A 69 10.07 -11.75 -9.89
C GLN A 69 11.19 -12.44 -9.10
N LEU A 70 11.37 -12.10 -7.82
CA LEU A 70 12.35 -12.77 -6.95
C LEU A 70 11.79 -14.05 -6.29
N GLY A 71 10.55 -14.41 -6.61
CA GLY A 71 9.89 -15.64 -6.13
C GLY A 71 8.89 -15.40 -5.01
N GLY A 72 8.19 -16.48 -4.63
CA GLY A 72 7.09 -16.44 -3.66
C GLY A 72 5.76 -15.93 -4.23
N LYS A 73 4.81 -15.67 -3.36
CA LYS A 73 3.49 -15.12 -3.67
C LYS A 73 3.26 -13.86 -2.81
N ALA A 74 2.29 -13.03 -3.18
CA ALA A 74 1.98 -11.81 -2.43
C ALA A 74 1.77 -12.02 -0.91
N PRO A 75 1.11 -13.08 -0.42
CA PRO A 75 1.04 -13.35 1.01
C PRO A 75 2.38 -13.69 1.69
N ASP A 76 3.38 -14.16 0.94
CA ASP A 76 4.67 -14.56 1.50
C ASP A 76 5.61 -13.36 1.71
N GLN A 77 5.23 -12.18 1.23
CA GLN A 77 6.11 -11.02 1.12
C GLN A 77 6.75 -10.61 2.45
N TYR A 78 5.97 -10.61 3.55
CA TYR A 78 6.52 -10.31 4.88
C TYR A 78 7.62 -11.29 5.29
N ASP A 79 7.37 -12.59 5.11
CA ASP A 79 8.34 -13.64 5.49
C ASP A 79 9.60 -13.57 4.61
N LEU A 80 9.47 -13.30 3.31
CA LEU A 80 10.62 -13.12 2.42
C LEU A 80 11.52 -11.96 2.87
N ILE A 81 10.93 -10.86 3.34
CA ILE A 81 11.67 -9.71 3.88
C ILE A 81 12.30 -10.09 5.24
N ARG A 82 11.50 -10.62 6.18
CA ARG A 82 11.97 -11.02 7.51
C ARG A 82 13.16 -11.98 7.44
N ASP A 83 13.05 -12.99 6.60
CA ASP A 83 14.05 -14.05 6.47
C ASP A 83 15.28 -13.64 5.63
N GLY A 84 15.26 -12.42 5.05
CA GLY A 84 16.37 -11.87 4.27
C GLY A 84 16.51 -12.48 2.87
N ALA A 85 15.49 -13.16 2.35
CA ALA A 85 15.47 -13.65 0.97
C ALA A 85 15.47 -12.47 -0.04
N ILE A 86 14.86 -11.36 0.36
CA ILE A 86 14.89 -10.06 -0.31
C ILE A 86 15.22 -8.97 0.70
N GLU A 87 15.76 -7.84 0.24
CA GLU A 87 16.15 -6.76 1.13
C GLU A 87 14.96 -5.89 1.55
N GLY A 88 13.88 -5.83 0.76
CA GLY A 88 12.68 -5.09 1.13
C GLY A 88 11.50 -5.36 0.19
N GLY A 89 10.37 -4.72 0.47
CA GLY A 89 9.20 -4.88 -0.38
C GLY A 89 7.90 -4.34 0.20
N TRP A 90 6.85 -4.53 -0.58
CA TRP A 90 5.51 -4.05 -0.31
C TRP A 90 4.63 -5.17 0.25
N VAL A 91 4.13 -5.00 1.46
CA VAL A 91 3.40 -6.02 2.21
C VAL A 91 1.96 -5.58 2.46
N ILE A 92 1.03 -6.51 2.32
CA ILE A 92 -0.35 -6.39 2.82
C ILE A 92 -0.49 -7.35 4.01
N PRO A 93 -0.45 -6.86 5.26
CA PRO A 93 -0.61 -7.71 6.45
C PRO A 93 -1.92 -8.51 6.45
N GLY A 94 -3.00 -7.93 5.89
CA GLY A 94 -4.31 -8.59 5.73
C GLY A 94 -4.30 -9.82 4.82
N TYR A 95 -3.24 -10.07 4.03
CA TYR A 95 -3.08 -11.32 3.27
C TYR A 95 -2.65 -12.51 4.12
N GLN A 96 -2.32 -12.30 5.38
CA GLN A 96 -2.01 -13.34 6.38
C GLN A 96 -3.03 -13.28 7.54
N PRO A 97 -4.27 -13.76 7.33
CA PRO A 97 -5.36 -13.61 8.30
C PRO A 97 -4.96 -14.08 9.71
N GLY A 98 -5.23 -13.24 10.71
CA GLY A 98 -4.98 -13.55 12.12
C GLY A 98 -3.53 -13.42 12.60
N ARG A 99 -2.57 -13.12 11.70
CA ARG A 99 -1.17 -12.89 12.07
C ARG A 99 -0.95 -11.51 12.67
N PHE A 100 -1.57 -10.49 12.13
CA PHE A 100 -1.46 -9.10 12.54
C PHE A 100 -2.84 -8.56 12.97
N PRO A 101 -3.41 -9.07 14.08
CA PRO A 101 -4.80 -8.77 14.42
C PRO A 101 -5.02 -7.30 14.74
N GLN A 102 -4.04 -6.60 15.31
CA GLN A 102 -4.17 -5.17 15.60
C GLN A 102 -4.23 -4.31 14.32
N ALA A 103 -3.59 -4.74 13.23
CA ALA A 103 -3.67 -4.05 11.95
C ALA A 103 -5.06 -4.10 11.31
N GLU A 104 -5.86 -5.14 11.61
CA GLU A 104 -7.24 -5.26 11.11
C GLU A 104 -8.14 -4.09 11.54
N ALA A 105 -7.83 -3.39 12.65
CA ALA A 105 -8.58 -2.20 13.09
C ALA A 105 -8.62 -1.10 12.02
N LEU A 106 -7.53 -0.93 11.25
CA LEU A 106 -7.45 0.03 10.14
C LEU A 106 -8.34 -0.38 8.94
N GLU A 107 -8.60 -1.67 8.79
CA GLU A 107 -9.34 -2.24 7.65
C GLU A 107 -10.84 -2.47 7.93
N LEU A 108 -11.32 -2.11 9.12
CA LEU A 108 -12.74 -2.21 9.48
C LEU A 108 -13.59 -1.30 8.56
N PRO A 109 -14.84 -1.69 8.26
CA PRO A 109 -15.69 -0.95 7.35
C PRO A 109 -15.87 0.52 7.75
N PHE A 110 -15.81 1.44 6.81
CA PHE A 110 -15.99 2.89 7.00
C PHE A 110 -15.06 3.51 8.05
N MET A 111 -13.94 2.87 8.36
CA MET A 111 -13.00 3.34 9.38
C MET A 111 -12.26 4.59 8.93
N VAL A 112 -11.75 4.60 7.70
CA VAL A 112 -10.92 5.69 7.16
C VAL A 112 -11.63 6.45 6.03
N THR A 113 -11.04 7.55 5.59
CA THR A 113 -11.56 8.41 4.54
C THR A 113 -11.32 7.82 3.15
N LYS A 114 -11.97 8.40 2.12
CA LYS A 114 -11.71 8.08 0.71
C LYS A 114 -10.40 8.66 0.21
N SER A 115 -9.83 9.69 0.86
CA SER A 115 -8.49 10.16 0.56
C SER A 115 -7.46 9.16 1.09
N ALA A 116 -6.70 8.56 0.18
CA ALA A 116 -5.63 7.65 0.55
C ALA A 116 -4.49 8.39 1.26
N GLU A 117 -4.24 9.67 0.95
CA GLU A 117 -3.25 10.47 1.67
C GLU A 117 -3.63 10.66 3.14
N GLU A 118 -4.87 11.10 3.43
CA GLU A 118 -5.35 11.25 4.81
C GLU A 118 -5.32 9.92 5.56
N ALA A 119 -5.86 8.86 4.93
CA ALA A 119 -5.87 7.51 5.51
C ALA A 119 -4.45 7.00 5.80
N SER A 120 -3.48 7.29 4.93
CA SER A 120 -2.08 6.87 5.10
C SER A 120 -1.37 7.66 6.21
N LYS A 121 -1.66 8.94 6.37
CA LYS A 121 -1.18 9.74 7.51
C LYS A 121 -1.68 9.14 8.83
N ALA A 122 -2.98 8.80 8.89
CA ALA A 122 -3.58 8.17 10.06
C ALA A 122 -3.00 6.77 10.33
N ALA A 123 -2.79 5.97 9.26
CA ALA A 123 -2.19 4.65 9.37
C ALA A 123 -0.77 4.71 9.93
N TRP A 124 0.04 5.69 9.54
CA TRP A 124 1.37 5.86 10.13
C TRP A 124 1.30 6.16 11.62
N VAL A 125 0.44 7.12 12.05
CA VAL A 125 0.26 7.47 13.46
C VAL A 125 -0.17 6.24 14.28
N TYR A 126 -1.14 5.49 13.77
CA TYR A 126 -1.61 4.26 14.41
C TYR A 126 -0.51 3.18 14.46
N THR A 127 0.24 3.00 13.39
CA THR A 127 1.35 2.04 13.31
C THR A 127 2.40 2.31 14.37
N GLN A 128 2.80 3.57 14.54
CA GLN A 128 3.79 3.96 15.55
C GLN A 128 3.31 3.66 16.97
N LYS A 129 2.02 3.70 17.22
CA LYS A 129 1.44 3.48 18.55
C LYS A 129 1.22 2.00 18.86
N HIS A 130 0.79 1.21 17.87
CA HIS A 130 0.25 -0.13 18.12
C HIS A 130 0.93 -1.27 17.37
N LEU A 131 1.65 -1.01 16.26
CA LEU A 131 2.07 -2.08 15.37
C LEU A 131 3.60 -2.26 15.29
N MET A 132 4.39 -1.41 15.95
CA MET A 132 5.86 -1.51 15.87
C MET A 132 6.38 -2.81 16.47
N ASP A 133 5.75 -3.33 17.51
CA ASP A 133 6.10 -4.63 18.11
C ASP A 133 5.71 -5.80 17.18
N ASP A 134 4.57 -5.70 16.48
CA ASP A 134 4.14 -6.69 15.49
C ASP A 134 5.10 -6.77 14.29
N PHE A 135 5.77 -5.66 13.97
CA PHE A 135 6.72 -5.53 12.87
C PHE A 135 8.20 -5.46 13.33
N ALA A 136 8.51 -5.89 14.57
CA ALA A 136 9.88 -5.80 15.12
C ALA A 136 10.95 -6.54 14.30
N ASP A 137 10.54 -7.51 13.47
CA ASP A 137 11.45 -8.28 12.62
C ASP A 137 11.83 -7.58 11.31
N VAL A 138 11.20 -6.44 10.99
CA VAL A 138 11.47 -5.65 9.80
C VAL A 138 11.67 -4.18 10.16
N HIS A 139 12.32 -3.40 9.30
CA HIS A 139 12.36 -1.95 9.42
C HIS A 139 11.24 -1.34 8.54
N VAL A 140 10.25 -0.73 9.20
CA VAL A 140 9.10 -0.12 8.51
C VAL A 140 9.49 1.25 7.97
N ILE A 141 9.46 1.41 6.65
CA ILE A 141 9.77 2.65 5.93
C ILE A 141 8.51 3.53 5.82
N ALA A 142 7.40 2.94 5.46
CA ALA A 142 6.10 3.61 5.39
C ALA A 142 4.98 2.67 5.76
N ALA A 143 3.90 3.25 6.31
CA ALA A 143 2.64 2.57 6.58
C ALA A 143 1.54 3.38 5.89
N HIS A 144 0.79 2.76 5.00
CA HIS A 144 -0.15 3.49 4.17
C HIS A 144 -1.41 2.69 3.85
N MET A 145 -2.39 3.38 3.29
CA MET A 145 -3.66 2.80 2.88
C MET A 145 -3.98 3.21 1.44
N HIS A 146 -4.87 2.47 0.79
CA HIS A 146 -5.42 2.85 -0.51
C HIS A 146 -6.63 3.78 -0.37
N GLY A 147 -7.09 4.34 -1.47
CA GLY A 147 -8.29 5.17 -1.58
C GLY A 147 -9.61 4.40 -1.44
N PRO A 148 -10.69 4.83 -2.09
CA PRO A 148 -11.99 4.19 -1.93
C PRO A 148 -11.98 2.75 -2.45
N GLY A 149 -12.50 1.83 -1.64
CA GLY A 149 -12.79 0.47 -2.07
C GLY A 149 -14.11 0.41 -2.85
N ILE A 150 -14.05 -0.01 -4.10
CA ILE A 150 -15.15 0.00 -5.06
C ILE A 150 -15.58 -1.44 -5.36
N VAL A 151 -16.88 -1.65 -5.59
CA VAL A 151 -17.39 -2.93 -6.11
C VAL A 151 -17.34 -2.91 -7.62
N HIS A 152 -16.49 -3.74 -8.23
CA HIS A 152 -16.39 -3.95 -9.67
C HIS A 152 -17.02 -5.28 -10.03
N LYS A 153 -17.99 -5.31 -10.95
CA LYS A 153 -18.70 -6.54 -11.27
C LYS A 153 -19.18 -6.63 -12.73
N LYS A 154 -19.51 -7.84 -13.17
CA LYS A 154 -20.22 -8.11 -14.40
C LYS A 154 -21.69 -7.76 -14.26
N GLY A 155 -22.29 -7.28 -15.35
CA GLY A 155 -23.68 -6.83 -15.38
C GLY A 155 -23.89 -5.46 -14.73
N PRO A 156 -25.14 -5.06 -14.45
CA PRO A 156 -25.50 -3.70 -14.03
C PRO A 156 -24.95 -3.35 -12.66
N ALA A 157 -24.75 -2.05 -12.39
CA ALA A 157 -24.31 -1.53 -11.11
C ALA A 157 -25.29 -1.85 -9.97
N LEU A 158 -24.74 -1.98 -8.76
CA LEU A 158 -25.57 -2.18 -7.56
C LEU A 158 -26.34 -0.88 -7.24
N LYS A 159 -27.59 -1.02 -6.82
CA LYS A 159 -28.46 0.09 -6.45
C LYS A 159 -28.95 -0.01 -5.00
N THR A 160 -29.00 -1.21 -4.46
CA THR A 160 -29.51 -1.51 -3.12
C THR A 160 -28.61 -2.54 -2.43
N VAL A 161 -28.76 -2.67 -1.10
CA VAL A 161 -28.09 -3.72 -0.31
C VAL A 161 -28.49 -5.12 -0.80
N GLU A 162 -29.73 -5.31 -1.24
CA GLU A 162 -30.24 -6.58 -1.72
C GLU A 162 -29.53 -7.09 -2.98
N ASP A 163 -28.97 -6.18 -3.79
CA ASP A 163 -28.25 -6.53 -5.02
C ASP A 163 -26.92 -7.27 -4.75
N PHE A 164 -26.41 -7.23 -3.53
CA PHE A 164 -25.25 -8.02 -3.13
C PHE A 164 -25.55 -9.51 -2.96
N LYS A 165 -26.82 -9.87 -2.73
CA LYS A 165 -27.22 -11.21 -2.35
C LYS A 165 -26.81 -12.26 -3.35
N GLY A 166 -26.00 -13.22 -2.87
CA GLY A 166 -25.54 -14.39 -3.66
C GLY A 166 -24.43 -14.09 -4.66
N LEU A 167 -23.99 -12.82 -4.82
CA LEU A 167 -22.86 -12.50 -5.68
C LEU A 167 -21.56 -13.09 -5.12
N LYS A 168 -20.82 -13.80 -5.95
CA LYS A 168 -19.47 -14.29 -5.64
C LYS A 168 -18.48 -13.13 -5.82
N LEU A 169 -18.09 -12.50 -4.73
CA LEU A 169 -17.22 -11.33 -4.76
C LEU A 169 -15.85 -11.63 -4.15
N ARG A 170 -14.80 -11.21 -4.84
CA ARG A 170 -13.46 -11.22 -4.27
C ARG A 170 -13.42 -10.33 -3.04
N ALA A 171 -12.88 -10.87 -1.92
CA ALA A 171 -12.57 -10.13 -0.70
C ALA A 171 -11.05 -10.11 -0.49
N PRO A 172 -10.44 -8.95 -0.19
CA PRO A 172 -8.99 -8.83 -0.02
C PRO A 172 -8.49 -9.22 1.37
N SER A 173 -9.32 -9.08 2.40
CA SER A 173 -8.94 -9.28 3.79
C SER A 173 -10.10 -9.83 4.61
N ARG A 174 -9.82 -10.18 5.86
CA ARG A 174 -10.83 -10.70 6.78
C ARG A 174 -11.95 -9.67 7.09
N PRO A 175 -11.66 -8.40 7.42
CA PRO A 175 -12.72 -7.40 7.63
C PRO A 175 -13.61 -7.21 6.39
N ALA A 176 -13.03 -7.14 5.19
CA ALA A 176 -13.80 -7.05 3.96
C ALA A 176 -14.65 -8.32 3.70
N THR A 177 -14.13 -9.50 4.04
CA THR A 177 -14.89 -10.76 3.96
C THR A 177 -16.12 -10.72 4.87
N LEU A 178 -15.96 -10.30 6.12
CA LEU A 178 -17.04 -10.19 7.08
C LEU A 178 -18.12 -9.19 6.62
N LEU A 179 -17.72 -8.05 6.04
CA LEU A 179 -18.68 -7.09 5.51
C LEU A 179 -19.46 -7.67 4.32
N LEU A 180 -18.79 -8.26 3.35
CA LEU A 180 -19.45 -8.82 2.17
C LEU A 180 -20.40 -9.98 2.55
N ASP A 181 -20.05 -10.80 3.53
CA ASP A 181 -20.93 -11.84 4.07
C ASP A 181 -22.18 -11.22 4.72
N LYS A 182 -22.03 -10.17 5.54
CA LYS A 182 -23.15 -9.42 6.13
C LYS A 182 -24.07 -8.80 5.08
N LEU A 183 -23.53 -8.39 3.93
CA LEU A 183 -24.30 -7.89 2.78
C LEU A 183 -25.02 -9.02 2.00
N GLY A 184 -24.82 -10.28 2.39
CA GLY A 184 -25.44 -11.45 1.75
C GLY A 184 -24.72 -11.92 0.48
N ALA A 185 -23.54 -11.39 0.18
CA ALA A 185 -22.68 -11.90 -0.87
C ALA A 185 -22.02 -13.23 -0.46
N VAL A 186 -21.35 -13.88 -1.39
CA VAL A 186 -20.49 -15.05 -1.16
C VAL A 186 -19.03 -14.59 -1.33
N PRO A 187 -18.37 -14.15 -0.24
CA PRO A 187 -17.01 -13.64 -0.33
C PRO A 187 -16.01 -14.75 -0.60
N ILE A 188 -15.06 -14.47 -1.51
CA ILE A 188 -13.96 -15.38 -1.83
C ILE A 188 -12.64 -14.64 -1.57
N GLY A 189 -11.91 -15.09 -0.55
CA GLY A 189 -10.62 -14.55 -0.17
C GLY A 189 -9.58 -14.80 -1.26
N LEU A 190 -9.03 -13.73 -1.86
CA LEU A 190 -8.11 -13.87 -2.98
C LEU A 190 -7.15 -12.67 -3.05
N PRO A 191 -5.81 -12.91 -3.12
CA PRO A 191 -4.85 -11.85 -3.40
C PRO A 191 -5.09 -11.22 -4.78
N VAL A 192 -4.79 -9.92 -4.90
CA VAL A 192 -5.08 -9.14 -6.12
C VAL A 192 -4.53 -9.74 -7.42
N PRO A 193 -3.33 -10.34 -7.49
CA PRO A 193 -2.80 -10.89 -8.74
C PRO A 193 -3.65 -12.03 -9.34
N ALA A 194 -4.43 -12.73 -8.50
CA ALA A 194 -5.28 -13.83 -8.96
C ALA A 194 -6.71 -13.40 -9.36
N PHE A 195 -7.08 -12.14 -9.09
CA PHE A 195 -8.43 -11.64 -9.33
C PHE A 195 -8.84 -11.62 -10.82
N PRO A 196 -8.03 -11.10 -11.77
CA PRO A 196 -8.41 -11.06 -13.18
C PRO A 196 -8.70 -12.44 -13.77
N GLU A 197 -7.88 -13.44 -13.43
CA GLU A 197 -8.06 -14.80 -13.90
C GLU A 197 -9.35 -15.44 -13.36
N ALA A 198 -9.61 -15.27 -12.06
CA ALA A 198 -10.83 -15.80 -11.42
C ALA A 198 -12.09 -15.15 -12.00
N LEU A 199 -12.03 -13.86 -12.31
CA LEU A 199 -13.12 -13.10 -12.94
C LEU A 199 -13.34 -13.54 -14.40
N ALA A 200 -12.27 -13.69 -15.19
CA ALA A 200 -12.34 -14.14 -16.57
C ALA A 200 -12.91 -15.56 -16.70
N LYS A 201 -12.56 -16.47 -15.77
CA LYS A 201 -13.06 -17.83 -15.70
C LYS A 201 -14.49 -17.96 -15.15
N GLY A 202 -15.12 -16.87 -14.71
CA GLY A 202 -16.47 -16.89 -14.14
C GLY A 202 -16.54 -17.55 -12.75
N VAL A 203 -15.41 -17.69 -12.04
CA VAL A 203 -15.37 -18.13 -10.65
C VAL A 203 -15.97 -17.05 -9.74
N LEU A 204 -15.81 -15.78 -10.15
CA LEU A 204 -16.31 -14.60 -9.48
C LEU A 204 -17.28 -13.83 -10.39
N ASP A 205 -18.30 -13.22 -9.79
CA ASP A 205 -19.18 -12.24 -10.46
C ASP A 205 -18.57 -10.84 -10.43
N GLY A 206 -17.64 -10.59 -9.48
CA GLY A 206 -16.97 -9.32 -9.27
C GLY A 206 -16.03 -9.36 -8.08
N GLY A 207 -15.73 -8.19 -7.52
CA GLY A 207 -14.93 -8.09 -6.31
C GLY A 207 -14.78 -6.65 -5.85
N VAL A 208 -14.31 -6.50 -4.62
CA VAL A 208 -13.96 -5.18 -4.11
C VAL A 208 -12.47 -4.90 -4.37
N ILE A 209 -12.20 -3.75 -5.00
CA ILE A 209 -10.86 -3.25 -5.32
C ILE A 209 -10.91 -1.71 -5.47
N THR A 210 -9.76 -1.07 -5.63
CA THR A 210 -9.62 0.38 -5.83
C THR A 210 -9.72 0.77 -7.30
N TRP A 211 -9.99 2.03 -7.57
CA TRP A 211 -9.91 2.57 -8.91
C TRP A 211 -8.49 2.46 -9.49
N GLU A 212 -7.47 2.76 -8.68
CA GLU A 212 -6.07 2.81 -9.12
C GLU A 212 -5.53 1.47 -9.64
N MET A 213 -6.07 0.35 -9.13
CA MET A 213 -5.69 -0.98 -9.61
C MET A 213 -6.40 -1.36 -10.90
N SER A 214 -7.54 -0.74 -11.20
CA SER A 214 -8.42 -1.13 -12.30
C SER A 214 -7.74 -1.15 -13.67
N PRO A 215 -6.88 -0.17 -14.05
CA PRO A 215 -6.18 -0.21 -15.34
C PRO A 215 -5.23 -1.39 -15.47
N SER A 216 -4.41 -1.63 -14.45
CA SER A 216 -3.40 -2.68 -14.48
C SER A 216 -3.98 -4.10 -14.45
N LEU A 217 -5.21 -4.24 -13.94
CA LEU A 217 -5.98 -5.49 -13.91
C LEU A 217 -6.95 -5.61 -15.10
N LYS A 218 -7.02 -4.59 -15.97
CA LYS A 218 -7.95 -4.54 -17.11
C LYS A 218 -9.41 -4.73 -16.71
N LEU A 219 -9.83 -4.09 -15.61
CA LEU A 219 -11.21 -4.23 -15.14
C LEU A 219 -12.21 -3.56 -16.06
N ASN A 220 -11.79 -2.57 -16.85
CA ASN A 220 -12.57 -1.99 -17.95
C ASN A 220 -13.03 -3.03 -18.99
N GLU A 221 -12.21 -4.10 -19.22
CA GLU A 221 -12.52 -5.17 -20.15
C GLU A 221 -13.23 -6.36 -19.47
N LEU A 222 -13.03 -6.54 -18.16
CA LEU A 222 -13.48 -7.73 -17.41
C LEU A 222 -14.77 -7.52 -16.63
N THR A 223 -15.19 -6.26 -16.44
CA THR A 223 -16.39 -5.88 -15.69
C THR A 223 -17.21 -4.86 -16.48
N ASP A 224 -18.49 -4.74 -16.17
CA ASP A 224 -19.42 -3.85 -16.86
C ASP A 224 -19.80 -2.64 -16.00
N SER A 225 -19.64 -2.76 -14.67
CA SER A 225 -20.09 -1.74 -13.73
C SER A 225 -19.22 -1.62 -12.47
N HIS A 226 -19.25 -0.42 -11.91
CA HIS A 226 -18.48 -0.02 -10.74
C HIS A 226 -19.40 0.75 -9.78
N THR A 227 -19.45 0.30 -8.52
CA THR A 227 -20.33 0.91 -7.53
C THR A 227 -19.55 1.37 -6.31
N ASP A 228 -19.64 2.66 -6.01
CA ASP A 228 -19.14 3.31 -4.81
C ASP A 228 -20.25 3.55 -3.79
N VAL A 229 -19.90 3.82 -2.54
CA VAL A 229 -20.81 4.29 -1.49
C VAL A 229 -20.85 5.82 -1.44
N ALA A 230 -21.93 6.41 -0.94
CA ALA A 230 -22.03 7.85 -0.72
C ALA A 230 -21.16 8.31 0.47
N GLY A 231 -20.87 9.61 0.51
CA GLY A 231 -20.12 10.26 1.59
C GLY A 231 -18.60 10.14 1.44
N ASP A 232 -17.89 10.52 2.50
CA ASP A 232 -16.44 10.68 2.55
C ASP A 232 -15.68 9.48 3.11
N LYS A 233 -16.39 8.47 3.63
CA LYS A 233 -15.79 7.24 4.15
C LYS A 233 -15.78 6.14 3.09
N SER A 234 -14.73 5.34 3.12
CA SER A 234 -14.57 4.20 2.23
C SER A 234 -15.35 2.99 2.71
N LEU A 235 -15.93 2.21 1.77
CA LEU A 235 -16.58 0.94 2.07
C LEU A 235 -15.65 -0.02 2.80
N TYR A 236 -14.43 -0.14 2.31
CA TYR A 236 -13.33 -0.87 2.90
C TYR A 236 -12.00 -0.27 2.48
N ASN A 237 -10.94 -0.53 3.23
CA ASN A 237 -9.57 -0.20 2.87
C ASN A 237 -8.65 -1.37 3.22
N LEU A 238 -7.47 -1.39 2.63
CA LEU A 238 -6.37 -2.24 3.04
C LEU A 238 -5.24 -1.41 3.63
N TYR A 239 -4.58 -2.01 4.59
CA TYR A 239 -3.38 -1.51 5.21
C TYR A 239 -2.14 -2.13 4.57
N PHE A 240 -1.12 -1.32 4.32
CA PHE A 240 0.14 -1.70 3.69
C PHE A 240 1.32 -1.22 4.49
N ILE A 241 2.42 -1.96 4.43
CA ILE A 241 3.73 -1.45 4.81
C ILE A 241 4.71 -1.55 3.65
N TRP A 242 5.55 -0.52 3.49
CA TRP A 242 6.79 -0.55 2.74
C TRP A 242 7.89 -0.77 3.75
N ALA A 243 8.59 -1.90 3.67
CA ALA A 243 9.51 -2.33 4.71
C ALA A 243 10.77 -2.96 4.13
N MET A 244 11.84 -2.98 4.93
CA MET A 244 13.06 -3.69 4.60
C MET A 244 13.47 -4.67 5.69
N ASN A 245 14.32 -5.63 5.33
CA ASN A 245 14.88 -6.58 6.26
C ASN A 245 15.66 -5.85 7.36
N LYS A 246 15.32 -6.15 8.63
CA LYS A 246 15.91 -5.46 9.78
C LYS A 246 17.41 -5.64 9.88
N ALA A 247 17.92 -6.85 9.66
CA ALA A 247 19.37 -7.09 9.74
C ALA A 247 20.14 -6.36 8.63
N LYS A 248 19.55 -6.20 7.45
CA LYS A 248 20.13 -5.40 6.36
C LYS A 248 20.16 -3.91 6.70
N TYR A 249 19.08 -3.38 7.29
CA TYR A 249 19.05 -2.01 7.80
C TYR A 249 20.09 -1.81 8.91
N ASP A 250 20.13 -2.70 9.91
CA ASP A 250 21.04 -2.61 11.04
C ASP A 250 22.53 -2.65 10.62
N ALA A 251 22.84 -3.35 9.53
CA ALA A 251 24.19 -3.47 8.96
C ALA A 251 24.65 -2.27 8.13
N LEU A 252 23.74 -1.33 7.79
CA LEU A 252 24.11 -0.11 7.06
C LEU A 252 25.04 0.77 7.91
N PRO A 253 25.99 1.50 7.29
CA PRO A 253 26.68 2.61 7.96
C PRO A 253 25.69 3.64 8.50
N ASP A 254 26.03 4.31 9.59
CA ASP A 254 25.10 5.23 10.28
C ASP A 254 24.61 6.38 9.39
N ASP A 255 25.45 6.89 8.52
CA ASP A 255 25.07 7.93 7.56
C ASP A 255 24.12 7.40 6.47
N LEU A 256 24.22 6.13 6.07
CA LEU A 256 23.26 5.51 5.16
C LEU A 256 21.95 5.11 5.85
N LYS A 257 21.98 4.74 7.14
CA LYS A 257 20.76 4.62 7.96
C LYS A 257 20.02 5.95 8.01
N ALA A 258 20.74 7.05 8.26
CA ALA A 258 20.15 8.37 8.29
C ALA A 258 19.48 8.76 6.94
N VAL A 259 20.01 8.30 5.80
CA VAL A 259 19.35 8.49 4.50
C VAL A 259 18.04 7.69 4.42
N ILE A 260 18.03 6.41 4.84
CA ILE A 260 16.80 5.61 4.87
C ILE A 260 15.76 6.25 5.80
N ASP A 261 16.17 6.66 7.02
CA ASP A 261 15.28 7.26 8.01
C ASP A 261 14.69 8.59 7.52
N ALA A 262 15.49 9.44 6.85
CA ALA A 262 15.03 10.69 6.26
C ALA A 262 14.03 10.48 5.09
N ASN A 263 14.03 9.29 4.49
CA ASN A 263 13.12 8.86 3.44
C ASN A 263 12.05 7.86 3.95
N SER A 264 11.79 7.86 5.25
CA SER A 264 10.81 7.02 5.93
C SER A 264 9.80 7.86 6.71
N GLY A 265 8.78 7.21 7.25
CA GLY A 265 7.90 7.82 8.21
C GLY A 265 6.66 8.51 7.64
N PHE A 266 6.15 9.49 8.36
CA PHE A 266 4.88 10.16 8.09
C PHE A 266 4.77 10.73 6.67
N HIS A 267 5.80 11.46 6.22
CA HIS A 267 5.81 12.08 4.89
C HIS A 267 5.89 11.04 3.76
N THR A 268 6.62 9.96 3.98
CA THR A 268 6.73 8.87 3.01
C THR A 268 5.41 8.08 2.94
N SER A 269 4.74 7.90 4.07
CA SER A 269 3.40 7.30 4.13
C SER A 269 2.36 8.16 3.39
N ALA A 270 2.38 9.48 3.60
CA ALA A 270 1.55 10.41 2.86
C ALA A 270 1.83 10.39 1.34
N LEU A 271 3.10 10.29 0.94
CA LEU A 271 3.48 10.17 -0.47
C LEU A 271 2.91 8.88 -1.10
N ALA A 272 2.96 7.76 -0.38
CA ALA A 272 2.35 6.51 -0.82
C ALA A 272 0.82 6.65 -0.99
N GLY A 273 0.15 7.34 -0.06
CA GLY A 273 -1.27 7.66 -0.17
C GLY A 273 -1.59 8.53 -1.38
N ARG A 274 -0.84 9.61 -1.62
CA ARG A 274 -1.02 10.46 -2.82
C ARG A 274 -0.87 9.68 -4.14
N ALA A 275 0.01 8.67 -4.17
CA ALA A 275 0.14 7.80 -5.34
C ALA A 275 -1.16 7.03 -5.63
N HIS A 276 -1.84 6.54 -4.60
CA HIS A 276 -3.16 5.92 -4.73
C HIS A 276 -4.21 6.95 -5.19
N ASP A 277 -4.29 8.13 -4.55
CA ASP A 277 -5.26 9.17 -4.93
C ASP A 277 -5.10 9.59 -6.40
N THR A 278 -3.85 9.73 -6.88
CA THR A 278 -3.56 10.02 -8.30
C THR A 278 -4.05 8.89 -9.20
N GLY A 279 -3.72 7.65 -8.87
CA GLY A 279 -4.13 6.48 -9.65
C GLY A 279 -5.65 6.24 -9.64
N ASP A 280 -6.34 6.59 -8.54
CA ASP A 280 -7.80 6.47 -8.44
C ASP A 280 -8.50 7.40 -9.44
N LEU A 281 -8.02 8.63 -9.63
CA LEU A 281 -8.53 9.54 -10.65
C LEU A 281 -8.33 8.96 -12.06
N GLU A 282 -7.11 8.50 -12.37
CA GLU A 282 -6.77 7.90 -13.67
C GLU A 282 -7.59 6.63 -13.94
N GLY A 283 -7.72 5.77 -12.93
CA GLY A 283 -8.47 4.52 -13.05
C GLY A 283 -9.95 4.75 -13.28
N ARG A 284 -10.57 5.67 -12.54
CA ARG A 284 -11.97 6.04 -12.70
C ARG A 284 -12.24 6.65 -14.07
N ASP A 285 -11.35 7.54 -14.53
CA ASP A 285 -11.49 8.18 -15.84
C ASP A 285 -11.38 7.16 -16.98
N LEU A 286 -10.50 6.16 -16.87
CA LEU A 286 -10.39 5.06 -17.83
C LEU A 286 -11.69 4.25 -17.89
N MET A 287 -12.26 3.85 -16.74
CA MET A 287 -13.52 3.09 -16.70
C MET A 287 -14.65 3.87 -17.36
N ALA A 288 -14.72 5.19 -17.10
CA ALA A 288 -15.73 6.07 -17.72
C ALA A 288 -15.53 6.22 -19.24
N ALA A 289 -14.28 6.36 -19.70
CA ALA A 289 -13.95 6.49 -21.12
C ALA A 289 -14.28 5.23 -21.93
N ASP A 290 -14.15 4.05 -21.33
CA ASP A 290 -14.49 2.77 -21.95
C ASP A 290 -15.99 2.43 -21.88
N GLY A 291 -16.81 3.32 -21.28
CA GLY A 291 -18.25 3.22 -21.26
C GLY A 291 -18.80 2.28 -20.18
N ASN A 292 -18.00 1.90 -19.18
CA ASN A 292 -18.52 1.14 -18.05
C ASN A 292 -19.51 1.99 -17.22
N GLU A 293 -20.51 1.33 -16.62
CA GLU A 293 -21.46 1.99 -15.74
C GLU A 293 -20.79 2.33 -14.40
N ILE A 294 -20.73 3.64 -14.07
CA ILE A 294 -20.23 4.11 -12.78
C ILE A 294 -21.41 4.61 -11.96
N ALA A 295 -21.63 4.02 -10.80
CA ALA A 295 -22.72 4.37 -9.90
C ALA A 295 -22.21 4.66 -8.49
N THR A 296 -22.99 5.48 -7.77
CA THR A 296 -22.85 5.67 -6.33
C THR A 296 -24.15 5.27 -5.67
N LEU A 297 -24.11 4.44 -4.66
CA LEU A 297 -25.28 4.10 -3.86
C LEU A 297 -25.87 5.36 -3.22
N SER A 298 -27.18 5.39 -3.06
CA SER A 298 -27.84 6.49 -2.36
C SER A 298 -27.34 6.58 -0.90
N GLU A 299 -27.49 7.76 -0.28
CA GLU A 299 -27.17 7.93 1.14
C GLU A 299 -27.92 6.93 2.00
N ALA A 300 -29.20 6.69 1.72
CA ALA A 300 -30.01 5.74 2.47
C ALA A 300 -29.48 4.30 2.38
N GLU A 301 -29.05 3.84 1.19
CA GLU A 301 -28.46 2.51 1.03
C GLU A 301 -27.08 2.46 1.66
N THR A 302 -26.28 3.51 1.55
CA THR A 302 -24.98 3.61 2.20
C THR A 302 -25.11 3.54 3.72
N ASP A 303 -26.10 4.19 4.31
CA ASP A 303 -26.33 4.15 5.77
C ASP A 303 -26.78 2.76 6.24
N ARG A 304 -27.53 2.03 5.43
CA ARG A 304 -27.82 0.60 5.68
C ARG A 304 -26.54 -0.23 5.72
N ILE A 305 -25.63 -0.02 4.77
CA ILE A 305 -24.33 -0.72 4.73
C ILE A 305 -23.47 -0.32 5.93
N LYS A 306 -23.45 0.97 6.31
CA LYS A 306 -22.74 1.43 7.52
C LYS A 306 -23.24 0.71 8.79
N THR A 307 -24.55 0.55 8.94
CA THR A 307 -25.13 -0.19 10.08
C THR A 307 -24.61 -1.63 10.13
N LEU A 308 -24.55 -2.33 8.99
CA LEU A 308 -23.97 -3.67 8.91
C LEU A 308 -22.45 -3.65 9.17
N GLY A 309 -21.75 -2.60 8.74
CA GLY A 309 -20.34 -2.38 9.03
C GLY A 309 -20.06 -2.16 10.53
N GLU A 310 -20.95 -1.47 11.23
CA GLU A 310 -20.87 -1.30 12.69
C GLU A 310 -21.06 -2.64 13.42
N GLU A 311 -21.94 -3.53 12.92
CA GLU A 311 -22.08 -4.89 13.47
C GLU A 311 -20.80 -5.71 13.25
N VAL A 312 -20.13 -5.56 12.10
CA VAL A 312 -18.83 -6.19 11.84
C VAL A 312 -17.78 -5.68 12.83
N THR A 313 -17.73 -4.36 13.05
CA THR A 313 -16.81 -3.74 14.00
C THR A 313 -17.06 -4.22 15.42
N ALA A 314 -18.31 -4.27 15.86
CA ALA A 314 -18.69 -4.77 17.20
C ALA A 314 -18.31 -6.25 17.39
N GLY A 315 -18.54 -7.07 16.37
CA GLY A 315 -18.13 -8.48 16.36
C GLY A 315 -16.62 -8.63 16.46
N TRP A 316 -15.86 -7.82 15.69
CA TRP A 316 -14.40 -7.79 15.74
C TRP A 316 -13.87 -7.37 17.12
N ILE A 317 -14.45 -6.33 17.73
CA ILE A 317 -14.11 -5.91 19.10
C ILE A 317 -14.30 -7.06 20.08
N THR A 318 -15.47 -7.73 20.04
CA THR A 318 -15.77 -8.87 20.91
C THR A 318 -14.74 -9.99 20.76
N GLU A 319 -14.42 -10.36 19.53
CA GLU A 319 -13.47 -11.44 19.25
C GLU A 319 -12.04 -11.07 19.68
N MET A 320 -11.57 -9.86 19.37
CA MET A 320 -10.21 -9.43 19.70
C MET A 320 -10.04 -9.23 21.22
N SER A 321 -11.08 -8.73 21.91
CA SER A 321 -11.08 -8.64 23.38
C SER A 321 -10.99 -10.02 24.03
N ALA A 322 -11.70 -11.02 23.49
CA ALA A 322 -11.59 -12.41 23.95
C ALA A 322 -10.17 -13.00 23.73
N ARG A 323 -9.39 -12.45 22.78
CA ARG A 323 -7.98 -12.80 22.56
C ARG A 323 -7.00 -11.99 23.42
N GLY A 324 -7.50 -11.11 24.30
CA GLY A 324 -6.69 -10.32 25.23
C GLY A 324 -6.21 -8.98 24.69
N LEU A 325 -6.72 -8.52 23.55
CA LEU A 325 -6.42 -7.19 23.02
C LEU A 325 -7.40 -6.15 23.57
N ASP A 326 -6.94 -4.92 23.79
CA ASP A 326 -7.81 -3.77 24.05
C ASP A 326 -8.42 -3.27 22.73
N ALA A 327 -9.35 -4.04 22.19
CA ALA A 327 -9.92 -3.81 20.88
C ALA A 327 -10.74 -2.52 20.77
N GLU A 328 -11.37 -2.08 21.88
CA GLU A 328 -12.07 -0.79 21.93
C GLU A 328 -11.08 0.37 21.80
N ALA A 329 -9.95 0.32 22.50
CA ALA A 329 -8.89 1.32 22.38
C ALA A 329 -8.29 1.33 20.95
N LEU A 330 -8.05 0.17 20.34
CA LEU A 330 -7.56 0.08 18.97
C LEU A 330 -8.49 0.80 18.00
N VAL A 331 -9.79 0.53 18.05
CA VAL A 331 -10.79 1.20 17.17
C VAL A 331 -10.88 2.69 17.47
N SER A 332 -10.88 3.08 18.74
CA SER A 332 -10.90 4.50 19.17
C SER A 332 -9.67 5.25 18.63
N ASP A 333 -8.50 4.63 18.69
CA ASP A 333 -7.23 5.24 18.26
C ASP A 333 -7.14 5.39 16.74
N VAL A 334 -7.68 4.46 15.94
CA VAL A 334 -7.80 4.68 14.49
C VAL A 334 -8.68 5.90 14.20
N ARG A 335 -9.86 5.99 14.85
CA ARG A 335 -10.78 7.13 14.66
C ARG A 335 -10.12 8.46 15.05
N ALA A 336 -9.39 8.47 16.17
CA ALA A 336 -8.65 9.65 16.63
C ALA A 336 -7.52 10.03 15.65
N ALA A 337 -6.77 9.07 15.13
CA ALA A 337 -5.71 9.31 14.15
C ALA A 337 -6.28 9.93 12.85
N VAL A 338 -7.42 9.42 12.36
CA VAL A 338 -8.11 9.99 11.19
C VAL A 338 -8.56 11.42 11.45
N GLN A 339 -9.10 11.72 12.65
CA GLN A 339 -9.55 13.08 12.96
C GLN A 339 -8.37 14.06 13.03
N VAL A 340 -7.29 13.69 13.73
CA VAL A 340 -6.09 14.54 13.85
C VAL A 340 -5.47 14.88 12.50
N THR A 341 -5.43 13.94 11.58
CA THR A 341 -4.85 14.17 10.24
C THR A 341 -5.72 15.05 9.36
N ARG A 342 -7.03 15.07 9.55
CA ARG A 342 -7.97 15.99 8.87
C ARG A 342 -7.90 17.41 9.40
N ASP A 343 -7.73 17.58 10.72
CA ASP A 343 -7.69 18.92 11.36
C ASP A 343 -6.35 19.64 11.12
N ALA A 344 -5.32 18.91 10.61
CA ALA A 344 -3.99 19.46 10.33
C ALA A 344 -3.82 20.01 8.90
N GLU A 345 -4.83 19.89 8.04
CA GLU A 345 -4.90 20.45 6.68
C GLU A 345 -5.61 21.81 6.68
#